data_b4a58933f042a4f28de8f667abb23f2a
#
_entry.id   b4a58933f042a4f28de8f667abb23f2a
#
_cell.length_a   1.000
_cell.length_b   1.000
_cell.length_c   1.000
_cell.angle_alpha   90.00
_cell.angle_beta   90.00
_cell.angle_gamma   90.00
#
_symmetry.space_group_name_H-M   'P 1'
#
loop_
_entity.id
_entity.type
_entity.pdbx_description
1 polymer ?
#
loop_
_entity_poly.entity_id
_entity_poly.type
_entity_poly.pdbx_seq_one_letter_code
_entity_poly.pdbx_strand_id
1 'polypeptide(L)'
;MDSWHKDYILNKEKYLKLFDDTMQKEQETNVEFLEKSILNKFHTSRKYAVAVNNGTDALQFALISLGIKPGDEVLVSNFSWISTASCISMIGAVPVFC
;
A
#
# COMPACT_ATOMS: atom_id res chain seq x y z
N MET A 1 -21.18 -6.45 -16.03
CA MET A 1 -20.06 -5.52 -16.25
C MET A 1 -19.57 -5.04 -14.89
N ASP A 2 -18.29 -5.17 -14.63
CA ASP A 2 -17.68 -4.81 -13.35
C ASP A 2 -17.73 -3.30 -13.10
N SER A 3 -17.75 -2.90 -11.84
CA SER A 3 -17.82 -1.49 -11.45
C SER A 3 -16.65 -0.65 -11.99
N TRP A 4 -15.42 -1.21 -12.00
CA TRP A 4 -14.24 -0.53 -12.55
C TRP A 4 -14.34 -0.31 -14.06
N HIS A 5 -14.97 -1.23 -14.80
CA HIS A 5 -15.16 -1.10 -16.23
C HIS A 5 -16.13 0.04 -16.57
N LYS A 6 -17.22 0.14 -15.82
CA LYS A 6 -18.17 1.25 -15.94
C LYS A 6 -17.51 2.59 -15.63
N ASP A 7 -16.74 2.64 -14.56
CA ASP A 7 -16.01 3.82 -14.18
C ASP A 7 -15.02 4.25 -15.26
N TYR A 8 -14.28 3.31 -15.83
CA TYR A 8 -13.36 3.58 -16.93
C TYR A 8 -14.07 4.17 -18.15
N ILE A 9 -15.21 3.57 -18.58
CA ILE A 9 -15.97 4.08 -19.74
C ILE A 9 -16.43 5.52 -19.50
N LEU A 10 -16.97 5.81 -18.31
CA LEU A 10 -17.48 7.13 -17.95
C LEU A 10 -16.39 8.19 -17.82
N ASN A 11 -15.20 7.80 -17.42
CA ASN A 11 -14.10 8.70 -17.09
C ASN A 11 -12.87 8.52 -18.00
N LYS A 12 -13.03 7.89 -19.16
CA LYS A 12 -11.91 7.55 -20.05
C LYS A 12 -11.00 8.74 -20.37
N GLU A 13 -11.57 9.89 -20.73
CA GLU A 13 -10.80 11.09 -21.06
C GLU A 13 -9.99 11.58 -19.88
N LYS A 14 -10.56 11.52 -18.68
CA LYS A 14 -9.87 11.88 -17.42
C LYS A 14 -8.69 10.97 -17.17
N TYR A 15 -8.84 9.66 -17.37
CA TYR A 15 -7.74 8.71 -17.20
C TYR A 15 -6.62 8.89 -18.22
N LEU A 16 -6.99 9.13 -19.49
CA LEU A 16 -6.01 9.41 -20.55
C LEU A 16 -5.23 10.69 -20.28
N LYS A 17 -5.91 11.74 -19.83
CA LYS A 17 -5.24 13.00 -19.46
C LYS A 17 -4.29 12.80 -18.28
N LEU A 18 -4.70 12.04 -17.27
CA LEU A 18 -3.85 11.71 -16.13
C LEU A 18 -2.60 10.94 -16.55
N PHE A 19 -2.75 10.00 -17.48
CA PHE A 19 -1.62 9.27 -18.05
C PHE A 19 -0.64 10.21 -18.76
N ASP A 20 -1.14 11.07 -19.63
CA ASP A 20 -0.31 12.04 -20.36
C ASP A 20 0.41 12.99 -19.40
N ASP A 21 -0.28 13.54 -18.41
CA ASP A 21 0.30 14.42 -17.41
C ASP A 21 1.40 13.71 -16.60
N THR A 22 1.20 12.42 -16.29
CA THR A 22 2.19 11.60 -15.58
C THR A 22 3.45 11.40 -16.41
N MET A 23 3.29 11.12 -17.70
CA MET A 23 4.42 10.89 -18.61
C MET A 23 5.21 12.16 -18.92
N GLN A 24 4.62 13.34 -18.76
CA GLN A 24 5.27 14.63 -19.02
C GLN A 24 5.95 15.24 -17.79
N LYS A 25 5.68 14.75 -16.59
CA LYS A 25 6.28 15.27 -15.36
C LYS A 25 7.71 14.81 -15.18
N GLU A 26 8.61 15.77 -15.11
CA GLU A 26 10.05 15.51 -14.92
C GLU A 26 10.53 15.61 -13.46
N GLN A 27 9.84 16.32 -12.57
CA GLN A 27 10.39 16.69 -11.26
C GLN A 27 9.67 16.12 -10.04
N GLU A 28 8.35 16.07 -10.03
CA GLU A 28 7.60 15.50 -8.91
C GLU A 28 6.82 14.28 -9.38
N THR A 29 7.08 13.13 -8.78
CA THR A 29 6.35 11.91 -9.11
C THR A 29 4.94 11.97 -8.54
N ASN A 30 3.98 11.30 -9.21
CA ASN A 30 2.62 11.16 -8.68
C ASN A 30 2.60 10.44 -7.32
N VAL A 31 3.58 9.59 -7.07
CA VAL A 31 3.79 8.91 -5.79
C VAL A 31 4.07 9.91 -4.68
N GLU A 32 5.00 10.83 -4.87
CA GLU A 32 5.32 11.88 -3.88
C GLU A 32 4.11 12.77 -3.60
N PHE A 33 3.38 13.15 -4.64
CA PHE A 33 2.14 13.92 -4.48
C PHE A 33 1.10 13.16 -3.67
N LEU A 34 0.91 11.87 -3.93
CA LEU A 34 -0.01 11.02 -3.18
C LEU A 34 0.39 10.91 -1.71
N GLU A 35 1.66 10.69 -1.42
CA GLU A 35 2.18 10.57 -0.06
C GLU A 35 1.92 11.85 0.74
N LYS A 36 2.19 13.01 0.17
CA LYS A 36 1.91 14.31 0.79
C LYS A 36 0.41 14.53 1.00
N SER A 37 -0.40 14.17 0.00
CA SER A 37 -1.86 14.34 0.07
C SER A 37 -2.50 13.48 1.15
N ILE A 38 -2.01 12.25 1.35
CA ILE A 38 -2.47 11.36 2.42
C ILE A 38 -2.16 11.95 3.79
N LEU A 39 -0.95 12.44 4.01
CA LEU A 39 -0.57 13.09 5.27
C LEU A 39 -1.47 14.26 5.60
N ASN A 40 -1.78 15.09 4.61
CA ASN A 40 -2.67 16.24 4.80
C ASN A 40 -4.12 15.84 5.05
N LYS A 41 -4.63 14.89 4.30
CA LYS A 41 -6.04 14.48 4.36
C LYS A 41 -6.42 13.84 5.68
N PHE A 42 -5.56 13.01 6.22
CA PHE A 42 -5.86 12.24 7.44
C PHE A 42 -5.50 12.99 8.74
N HIS A 43 -5.02 14.23 8.66
CA HIS A 43 -4.70 15.06 9.83
C HIS A 43 -3.90 14.29 10.89
N THR A 44 -2.98 13.46 10.44
CA THR A 44 -2.19 12.61 11.30
C THR A 44 -0.98 13.37 11.85
N SER A 45 -0.52 12.98 13.05
CA SER A 45 0.74 13.43 13.60
C SER A 45 1.97 12.76 12.93
N ARG A 46 1.75 11.81 12.03
CA ARG A 46 2.81 11.13 11.30
C ARG A 46 3.52 12.08 10.35
N LYS A 47 4.83 11.94 10.27
CA LYS A 47 5.68 12.81 9.44
C LYS A 47 5.82 12.30 8.01
N TYR A 48 5.63 11.01 7.80
CA TYR A 48 5.91 10.35 6.54
C TYR A 48 4.76 9.44 6.12
N ALA A 49 4.55 9.37 4.83
CA ALA A 49 3.74 8.36 4.17
C ALA A 49 4.59 7.77 3.05
N VAL A 50 4.57 6.47 2.90
CA VAL A 50 5.35 5.73 1.88
C VAL A 50 4.40 4.87 1.08
N ALA A 51 4.31 5.12 -0.21
CA ALA A 51 3.55 4.30 -1.13
C ALA A 51 4.33 3.04 -1.50
N VAL A 52 3.63 1.93 -1.62
CA VAL A 52 4.18 0.63 -2.00
C VAL A 52 3.30 -0.01 -3.08
N ASN A 53 3.74 -1.10 -3.69
CA ASN A 53 3.06 -1.74 -4.81
C ASN A 53 1.68 -2.31 -4.46
N ASN A 54 1.52 -2.83 -3.25
CA ASN A 54 0.29 -3.50 -2.80
C ASN A 54 0.25 -3.59 -1.28
N GLY A 55 -0.89 -4.03 -0.74
CA GLY A 55 -1.08 -4.16 0.70
C GLY A 55 -0.20 -5.22 1.36
N THR A 56 0.13 -6.29 0.65
CA THR A 56 1.02 -7.33 1.18
C THR A 56 2.43 -6.79 1.40
N ASP A 57 2.96 -6.02 0.45
CA ASP A 57 4.24 -5.34 0.60
C ASP A 57 4.21 -4.32 1.73
N ALA A 58 3.09 -3.59 1.88
CA ALA A 58 2.92 -2.64 2.97
C ALA A 58 3.05 -3.32 4.35
N LEU A 59 2.41 -4.48 4.52
CA LEU A 59 2.49 -5.26 5.76
C LEU A 59 3.92 -5.75 6.02
N GLN A 60 4.60 -6.28 5.01
CA GLN A 60 5.98 -6.75 5.14
C GLN A 60 6.92 -5.61 5.53
N PHE A 61 6.85 -4.48 4.85
CA PHE A 61 7.70 -3.33 5.16
C PHE A 61 7.41 -2.75 6.54
N ALA A 62 6.14 -2.76 6.97
CA ALA A 62 5.78 -2.34 8.33
C ALA A 62 6.44 -3.23 9.39
N LEU A 63 6.38 -4.56 9.21
CA LEU A 63 7.00 -5.51 10.13
C LEU A 63 8.52 -5.34 10.17
N ILE A 64 9.16 -5.23 9.03
CA ILE A 64 10.61 -5.02 8.93
C ILE A 64 11.00 -3.71 9.62
N SER A 65 10.25 -2.64 9.40
CA SER A 65 10.53 -1.34 10.02
C SER A 65 10.37 -1.33 11.54
N LEU A 66 9.55 -2.23 12.07
CA LEU A 66 9.41 -2.45 13.52
C LEU A 66 10.55 -3.29 14.12
N GLY A 67 11.44 -3.80 13.28
CA GLY A 67 12.58 -4.61 13.73
C GLY A 67 12.26 -6.09 13.89
N ILE A 68 11.16 -6.58 13.32
CA ILE A 68 10.83 -8.01 13.31
C ILE A 68 11.87 -8.74 12.48
N LYS A 69 12.41 -9.81 13.02
CA LYS A 69 13.49 -10.61 12.43
C LYS A 69 13.05 -12.04 12.19
N PRO A 70 13.75 -12.79 11.32
CA PRO A 70 13.52 -14.22 11.17
C PRO A 70 13.52 -14.94 12.51
N GLY A 71 12.52 -15.79 12.75
CA GLY A 71 12.31 -16.54 13.99
C GLY A 71 11.48 -15.82 15.05
N ASP A 72 11.22 -14.53 14.92
CA ASP A 72 10.32 -13.82 15.82
C ASP A 72 8.89 -14.31 15.64
N GLU A 73 8.14 -14.34 16.73
CA GLU A 73 6.72 -14.70 16.72
C GLU A 73 5.86 -13.44 16.62
N VAL A 74 4.86 -13.48 15.75
CA VAL A 74 3.90 -12.38 15.54
C VAL A 74 2.48 -12.90 15.68
N LEU A 75 1.74 -12.34 16.62
CA LEU A 75 0.33 -12.66 16.82
C LEU A 75 -0.50 -12.15 15.64
N VAL A 76 -1.37 -13.01 15.13
CA VAL A 76 -2.19 -12.71 13.97
C VAL A 76 -3.57 -13.34 14.11
N SER A 77 -4.60 -12.65 13.61
CA SER A 77 -5.96 -13.17 13.57
C SER A 77 -6.05 -14.36 12.61
N ASN A 78 -6.76 -15.41 13.01
CA ASN A 78 -7.05 -16.56 12.15
C ASN A 78 -8.23 -16.33 11.21
N PHE A 79 -8.95 -15.22 11.36
CA PHE A 79 -10.06 -14.83 10.50
C PHE A 79 -9.71 -13.53 9.78
N SER A 80 -8.93 -13.65 8.70
CA SER A 80 -8.47 -12.52 7.91
C SER A 80 -8.04 -12.99 6.52
N TRP A 81 -7.72 -12.04 5.66
CA TRP A 81 -7.12 -12.31 4.35
C TRP A 81 -5.76 -13.00 4.53
N ILE A 82 -5.45 -13.89 3.59
CA ILE A 82 -4.22 -14.71 3.67
C ILE A 82 -2.94 -13.89 3.85
N SER A 83 -2.87 -12.71 3.27
CA SER A 83 -1.69 -11.85 3.38
C SER A 83 -1.37 -11.43 4.80
N THR A 84 -2.37 -11.42 5.70
CA THR A 84 -2.18 -11.10 7.12
C THR A 84 -1.19 -12.06 7.78
N ALA A 85 -1.27 -13.33 7.47
CA ALA A 85 -0.34 -14.34 7.99
C ALA A 85 0.87 -14.57 7.07
N SER A 86 0.67 -14.59 5.76
CA SER A 86 1.76 -14.87 4.81
C SER A 86 2.83 -13.79 4.78
N CYS A 87 2.48 -12.53 5.03
CA CYS A 87 3.48 -11.46 5.13
C CYS A 87 4.48 -11.70 6.27
N ILE A 88 4.04 -12.32 7.35
CA ILE A 88 4.89 -12.70 8.49
C ILE A 88 5.87 -13.80 8.06
N SER A 89 5.37 -14.85 7.41
CA SER A 89 6.20 -15.95 6.93
C SER A 89 7.20 -15.51 5.85
N MET A 90 6.81 -14.57 4.99
CA MET A 90 7.67 -14.08 3.91
C MET A 90 8.92 -13.36 4.42
N ILE A 91 8.88 -12.74 5.58
CA ILE A 91 10.05 -12.11 6.22
C ILE A 91 10.81 -13.09 7.14
N GLY A 92 10.42 -14.37 7.18
CA GLY A 92 11.05 -15.39 8.00
C GLY A 92 10.58 -15.44 9.45
N ALA A 93 9.63 -14.62 9.85
CA ALA A 93 9.01 -14.67 11.17
C ALA A 93 7.95 -15.78 11.24
N VAL A 94 7.43 -16.04 12.42
CA VAL A 94 6.49 -17.12 12.69
C VAL A 94 5.12 -16.54 13.04
N PRO A 95 4.08 -16.76 12.23
CA PRO A 95 2.73 -16.35 12.58
C PRO A 95 2.18 -17.22 13.70
N VAL A 96 1.63 -16.59 14.73
CA VAL A 96 0.96 -17.25 15.86
C VAL A 96 -0.50 -16.84 15.82
N PHE A 97 -1.37 -17.79 15.50
CA PHE A 97 -2.79 -17.54 15.37
C PHE A 97 -3.50 -17.41 16.72
N CYS A 98 -4.41 -16.50 16.79
CA CYS A 98 -5.24 -16.27 17.99
C CYS A 98 -6.71 -16.04 17.65
#